data_36e663ca754fec7904941c5cdc084d7d
#
_entry.id   36e663ca754fec7904941c5cdc084d7d
#
_cell.length_a   1.000
_cell.length_b   1.000
_cell.length_c   1.000
_cell.angle_alpha   90.00
_cell.angle_beta   90.00
_cell.angle_gamma   90.00
#
_symmetry.space_group_name_H-M   'P 1'
#
loop_
_entity.id
_entity.type
_entity.pdbx_description
1 polymer ?
#
loop_
_entity_poly.entity_id
_entity_poly.type
_entity_poly.pdbx_seq_one_letter_code
_entity_poly.pdbx_strand_id
1 'polypeptide(L)'
;HSRIEEFCHTGGVKDFVDYLSKGEAVSAIWRITGEDTYVEETQAVGDGGELHAQKVTRNCAVDIAMRWTNGYDTTMRSFVNVVETPGGGTHVDGYLLGLTKQIRKAIEDNARKLKVNLKDSNMKVERDDILAGLVAVVTVRIAEPQFQGQTKDVLGTAQVKPIVSKMTDRQFGEMITGSKRGYKEQSGRVLEKIVG
;
A
#
# COMPACT_ATOMS: atom_id res chain seq x y z
N HIS A 1 -6.88 14.33 16.12
CA HIS A 1 -5.47 14.01 16.39
C HIS A 1 -5.32 12.79 17.30
N SER A 2 -5.93 12.81 18.51
CA SER A 2 -5.78 11.73 19.49
C SER A 2 -6.25 10.34 18.99
N ARG A 3 -7.33 10.30 18.21
CA ARG A 3 -7.90 9.04 17.70
C ARG A 3 -7.02 8.37 16.63
N ILE A 4 -6.35 9.17 15.80
CA ILE A 4 -5.40 8.69 14.80
C ILE A 4 -4.15 8.14 15.49
N GLU A 5 -3.64 8.84 16.50
CA GLU A 5 -2.52 8.39 17.31
C GLU A 5 -2.83 7.07 18.03
N GLU A 6 -4.03 6.93 18.57
CA GLU A 6 -4.49 5.69 19.21
C GLU A 6 -4.44 4.50 18.23
N PHE A 7 -4.98 4.64 17.02
CA PHE A 7 -4.94 3.60 15.98
C PHE A 7 -3.53 3.25 15.54
N CYS A 8 -2.63 4.22 15.44
CA CYS A 8 -1.24 3.98 15.07
C CYS A 8 -0.42 3.30 16.17
N HIS A 9 -0.69 3.58 17.44
CA HIS A 9 0.06 3.03 18.58
C HIS A 9 -0.38 1.63 18.99
N THR A 10 -1.63 1.28 18.84
CA THR A 10 -2.18 -0.04 19.23
C THR A 10 -2.07 -1.12 18.14
N GLY A 11 -1.32 -0.88 17.07
CA GLY A 11 -1.34 -1.74 15.89
C GLY A 11 -2.67 -1.68 15.16
N GLY A 12 -3.42 -0.61 15.39
CA GLY A 12 -4.79 -0.39 14.98
C GLY A 12 -4.98 0.08 13.55
N VAL A 13 -4.01 -0.11 12.65
CA VAL A 13 -4.20 0.12 11.19
C VAL A 13 -5.38 -0.69 10.70
N LYS A 14 -5.51 -1.91 11.18
CA LYS A 14 -6.64 -2.80 10.91
C LYS A 14 -7.96 -2.23 11.46
N ASP A 15 -7.97 -1.77 12.69
CA ASP A 15 -9.13 -1.15 13.32
C ASP A 15 -9.52 0.15 12.62
N PHE A 16 -8.54 0.91 12.14
CA PHE A 16 -8.78 2.11 11.38
C PHE A 16 -9.41 1.83 10.01
N VAL A 17 -9.00 0.79 9.31
CA VAL A 17 -9.66 0.33 8.09
C VAL A 17 -11.11 -0.06 8.37
N ASP A 18 -11.36 -0.79 9.45
CA ASP A 18 -12.73 -1.15 9.85
C ASP A 18 -13.60 0.09 10.12
N TYR A 19 -13.05 1.05 10.85
CA TYR A 19 -13.71 2.33 11.12
C TYR A 19 -14.04 3.14 9.85
N LEU A 20 -13.14 3.14 8.87
CA LEU A 20 -13.32 3.84 7.58
C LEU A 20 -14.24 3.10 6.61
N SER A 21 -14.47 1.81 6.83
CA SER A 21 -15.24 0.97 5.92
C SER A 21 -16.73 1.34 5.97
N LYS A 22 -17.29 1.58 4.79
CA LYS A 22 -18.72 1.83 4.60
C LYS A 22 -19.28 0.77 3.67
N GLY A 23 -20.47 0.28 3.95
CA GLY A 23 -21.11 -0.75 3.17
C GLY A 23 -20.69 -2.17 3.58
N GLU A 24 -21.10 -3.13 2.78
CA GLU A 24 -20.84 -4.54 3.03
C GLU A 24 -19.43 -4.95 2.62
N ALA A 25 -18.75 -5.68 3.47
CA ALA A 25 -17.41 -6.17 3.21
C ALA A 25 -17.40 -7.31 2.18
N VAL A 26 -16.59 -7.18 1.14
CA VAL A 26 -16.31 -8.23 0.16
C VAL A 26 -15.20 -9.14 0.69
N SER A 27 -14.25 -8.59 1.43
CA SER A 27 -13.16 -9.34 2.06
C SER A 27 -13.03 -9.01 3.54
N ALA A 28 -12.32 -9.86 4.28
CA ALA A 28 -11.76 -9.47 5.57
C ALA A 28 -10.69 -8.38 5.36
N ILE A 29 -10.18 -7.86 6.46
CA ILE A 29 -9.08 -6.90 6.41
C ILE A 29 -7.77 -7.65 6.19
N TRP A 30 -7.09 -7.37 5.10
CA TRP A 30 -5.80 -7.93 4.77
C TRP A 30 -4.68 -6.98 5.21
N ARG A 31 -3.58 -7.54 5.68
CA ARG A 31 -2.48 -6.76 6.23
C ARG A 31 -1.15 -7.12 5.59
N ILE A 32 -0.35 -6.09 5.28
CA ILE A 32 1.02 -6.20 4.79
C ILE A 32 1.91 -5.52 5.82
N THR A 33 2.86 -6.25 6.36
CA THR A 33 3.81 -5.74 7.36
C THR A 33 5.22 -6.19 7.06
N GLY A 34 6.18 -5.38 7.43
CA GLY A 34 7.59 -5.75 7.33
C GLY A 34 8.51 -4.57 7.52
N GLU A 35 9.79 -4.87 7.50
CA GLU A 35 10.87 -3.90 7.56
C GLU A 35 11.91 -4.21 6.50
N ASP A 36 12.49 -3.18 5.94
CA ASP A 36 13.61 -3.27 5.02
C ASP A 36 14.54 -2.07 5.22
N THR A 37 15.71 -2.14 4.67
CA THR A 37 16.70 -1.08 4.77
C THR A 37 17.00 -0.47 3.40
N TYR A 38 17.41 0.78 3.41
CA TYR A 38 17.91 1.49 2.24
C TYR A 38 19.12 2.35 2.60
N VAL A 39 19.91 2.68 1.61
CA VAL A 39 21.11 3.53 1.78
C VAL A 39 20.76 4.94 1.33
N GLU A 40 21.04 5.91 2.18
CA GLU A 40 20.86 7.33 1.93
C GLU A 40 22.23 8.02 1.90
N GLU A 41 22.45 8.87 0.92
CA GLU A 41 23.64 9.73 0.89
C GLU A 41 23.35 11.03 1.66
N THR A 42 24.13 11.26 2.69
CA THR A 42 24.05 12.46 3.53
C THR A 42 25.40 13.19 3.50
N GLN A 43 25.42 14.41 3.99
CA GLN A 43 26.66 15.16 4.18
C GLN A 43 27.03 15.15 5.65
N ALA A 44 28.27 14.76 5.94
CA ALA A 44 28.87 14.86 7.26
C ALA A 44 29.92 15.95 7.30
N VAL A 45 30.02 16.65 8.41
CA VAL A 45 31.07 17.66 8.65
C VAL A 45 32.30 16.94 9.19
N GLY A 46 33.42 17.04 8.45
CA GLY A 46 34.72 16.57 8.91
C GLY A 46 35.34 17.45 9.99
N ASP A 47 36.42 16.96 10.60
CA ASP A 47 37.11 17.65 11.70
C ASP A 47 37.63 19.04 11.32
N GLY A 48 37.86 19.30 10.05
CA GLY A 48 38.28 20.60 9.52
C GLY A 48 37.14 21.51 9.03
N GLY A 49 35.88 21.09 9.22
CA GLY A 49 34.69 21.84 8.80
C GLY A 49 34.31 21.61 7.33
N GLU A 50 35.04 20.77 6.59
CA GLU A 50 34.67 20.38 5.22
C GLU A 50 33.48 19.39 5.21
N LEU A 51 32.66 19.47 4.16
CA LEU A 51 31.56 18.58 3.93
C LEU A 51 31.99 17.35 3.13
N HIS A 52 31.73 16.18 3.69
CA HIS A 52 31.98 14.89 3.03
C HIS A 52 30.67 14.16 2.76
N ALA A 53 30.58 13.54 1.59
CA ALA A 53 29.48 12.62 1.29
C ALA A 53 29.59 11.37 2.18
N GLN A 54 28.54 11.04 2.89
CA GLN A 54 28.44 9.86 3.76
C GLN A 54 27.24 9.02 3.37
N LYS A 55 27.43 7.70 3.35
CA LYS A 55 26.33 6.74 3.16
C LYS A 55 25.86 6.26 4.52
N VAL A 56 24.56 6.38 4.75
CA VAL A 56 23.89 5.95 5.99
C VAL A 56 22.83 4.92 5.64
N THR A 57 22.82 3.79 6.37
CA THR A 57 21.77 2.80 6.25
C THR A 57 20.58 3.22 7.10
N ARG A 58 19.41 3.33 6.47
CA ARG A 58 18.14 3.68 7.12
C ARG A 58 17.21 2.48 7.15
N ASN A 59 16.37 2.41 8.17
CA ASN A 59 15.32 1.41 8.28
C ASN A 59 13.98 1.98 7.81
N CYS A 60 13.20 1.16 7.12
CA CYS A 60 11.83 1.47 6.70
C CYS A 60 10.90 0.37 7.21
N ALA A 61 10.04 0.72 8.16
CA ALA A 61 8.99 -0.16 8.63
C ALA A 61 7.69 0.14 7.88
N VAL A 62 7.02 -0.88 7.39
CA VAL A 62 5.79 -0.78 6.59
C VAL A 62 4.65 -1.50 7.30
N ASP A 63 3.52 -0.84 7.39
CA ASP A 63 2.27 -1.43 7.88
C ASP A 63 1.10 -0.93 7.05
N ILE A 64 0.48 -1.84 6.32
CA ILE A 64 -0.63 -1.54 5.42
C ILE A 64 -1.78 -2.47 5.76
N ALA A 65 -2.98 -1.92 5.88
CA ALA A 65 -4.21 -2.69 5.97
C ALA A 65 -5.17 -2.27 4.88
N MET A 66 -5.93 -3.23 4.36
CA MET A 66 -6.85 -2.99 3.26
C MET A 66 -8.05 -3.94 3.30
N ARG A 67 -9.15 -3.50 2.70
CA ARG A 67 -10.38 -4.26 2.52
C ARG A 67 -11.11 -3.78 1.27
N TRP A 68 -11.76 -4.68 0.56
CA TRP A 68 -12.77 -4.30 -0.45
C TRP A 68 -14.17 -4.36 0.15
N THR A 69 -14.98 -3.38 -0.21
CA THR A 69 -16.41 -3.32 0.08
C THR A 69 -17.21 -3.43 -1.22
N ASN A 70 -18.50 -3.61 -1.12
CA ASN A 70 -19.39 -3.64 -2.29
C ASN A 70 -19.66 -2.24 -2.91
N GLY A 71 -19.11 -1.18 -2.31
CA GLY A 71 -19.23 0.19 -2.83
C GLY A 71 -18.32 0.47 -4.02
N TYR A 72 -18.36 1.69 -4.49
CA TYR A 72 -17.57 2.18 -5.62
C TYR A 72 -16.54 3.24 -5.22
N ASP A 73 -16.67 3.83 -4.05
CA ASP A 73 -15.76 4.85 -3.55
C ASP A 73 -14.44 4.24 -3.09
N THR A 74 -13.35 4.94 -3.39
CA THR A 74 -12.04 4.59 -2.87
C THR A 74 -11.73 5.44 -1.65
N THR A 75 -11.42 4.79 -0.53
CA THR A 75 -10.96 5.47 0.69
C THR A 75 -9.53 5.05 0.95
N MET A 76 -8.60 5.99 0.80
CA MET A 76 -7.18 5.74 1.03
C MET A 76 -6.61 6.82 1.94
N ARG A 77 -6.04 6.38 3.06
CA ARG A 77 -5.36 7.24 4.03
C ARG A 77 -3.91 6.80 4.13
N SER A 78 -3.02 7.75 4.22
CA SER A 78 -1.59 7.46 4.30
C SER A 78 -0.89 8.29 5.35
N PHE A 79 0.13 7.70 5.98
CA PHE A 79 0.85 8.30 7.10
C PHE A 79 2.34 8.01 6.99
N VAL A 80 3.13 8.97 7.45
CA VAL A 80 4.57 8.84 7.65
C VAL A 80 4.88 9.25 9.08
N ASN A 81 5.46 8.34 9.88
CA ASN A 81 5.75 8.60 11.29
C ASN A 81 4.54 9.22 12.04
N VAL A 82 3.37 8.62 11.90
CA VAL A 82 2.06 9.04 12.44
C VAL A 82 1.51 10.37 11.91
N VAL A 83 2.21 11.04 11.01
CA VAL A 83 1.74 12.26 10.35
C VAL A 83 1.00 11.89 9.07
N GLU A 84 -0.23 12.39 8.95
CA GLU A 84 -1.03 12.14 7.74
C GLU A 84 -0.42 12.82 6.51
N THR A 85 -0.41 12.10 5.40
CA THR A 85 0.03 12.60 4.09
C THR A 85 -1.14 12.61 3.11
N PRO A 86 -1.99 13.65 3.12
CA PRO A 86 -3.20 13.69 2.30
C PRO A 86 -2.93 13.60 0.80
N GLY A 87 -1.79 14.08 0.36
CA GLY A 87 -1.34 13.99 -1.04
C GLY A 87 -0.68 12.67 -1.42
N GLY A 88 -0.54 11.74 -0.47
CA GLY A 88 0.12 10.46 -0.69
C GLY A 88 1.65 10.56 -0.72
N GLY A 89 2.26 9.99 -1.73
CA GLY A 89 3.71 9.99 -1.91
C GLY A 89 4.26 8.64 -2.33
N THR A 90 5.57 8.46 -2.17
CA THR A 90 6.30 7.27 -2.62
C THR A 90 5.83 5.97 -1.99
N HIS A 91 5.34 6.01 -0.75
CA HIS A 91 4.77 4.83 -0.07
C HIS A 91 3.43 4.40 -0.69
N VAL A 92 2.56 5.35 -1.01
CA VAL A 92 1.29 5.07 -1.70
C VAL A 92 1.54 4.60 -3.13
N ASP A 93 2.46 5.24 -3.84
CA ASP A 93 2.83 4.85 -5.21
C ASP A 93 3.39 3.42 -5.26
N GLY A 94 4.23 3.06 -4.31
CA GLY A 94 4.76 1.70 -4.17
C GLY A 94 3.66 0.67 -3.88
N TYR A 95 2.74 1.00 -2.99
CA TYR A 95 1.59 0.15 -2.67
C TYR A 95 0.70 -0.08 -3.90
N LEU A 96 0.33 0.98 -4.60
CA LEU A 96 -0.52 0.88 -5.80
C LEU A 96 0.16 0.13 -6.93
N LEU A 97 1.46 0.28 -7.10
CA LEU A 97 2.23 -0.45 -8.11
C LEU A 97 2.19 -1.96 -7.86
N GLY A 98 2.48 -2.39 -6.64
CA GLY A 98 2.43 -3.81 -6.26
C GLY A 98 1.01 -4.38 -6.31
N LEU A 99 0.02 -3.63 -5.81
CA LEU A 99 -1.38 -4.03 -5.80
C LEU A 99 -1.93 -4.26 -7.21
N THR A 100 -1.78 -3.29 -8.08
CA THR A 100 -2.31 -3.36 -9.46
C THR A 100 -1.64 -4.46 -10.27
N LYS A 101 -0.33 -4.64 -10.12
CA LYS A 101 0.42 -5.71 -10.76
C LYS A 101 -0.11 -7.09 -10.39
N GLN A 102 -0.29 -7.36 -9.09
CA GLN A 102 -0.76 -8.65 -8.60
C GLN A 102 -2.22 -8.93 -8.95
N ILE A 103 -3.07 -7.91 -8.91
CA ILE A 103 -4.48 -8.07 -9.31
C ILE A 103 -4.58 -8.39 -10.79
N ARG A 104 -3.87 -7.67 -11.66
CA ARG A 104 -3.86 -7.96 -13.10
C ARG A 104 -3.37 -9.35 -13.39
N LYS A 105 -2.29 -9.78 -12.75
CA LYS A 105 -1.77 -11.14 -12.86
C LYS A 105 -2.79 -12.17 -12.41
N ALA A 106 -3.44 -11.96 -11.29
CA ALA A 106 -4.46 -12.88 -10.76
C ALA A 106 -5.68 -12.97 -11.69
N ILE A 107 -6.09 -11.88 -12.32
CA ILE A 107 -7.17 -11.87 -13.33
C ILE A 107 -6.75 -12.66 -14.57
N GLU A 108 -5.53 -12.48 -15.06
CA GLU A 108 -4.99 -13.25 -16.20
C GLU A 108 -4.98 -14.76 -15.89
N ASP A 109 -4.46 -15.15 -14.73
CA ASP A 109 -4.37 -16.54 -14.29
C ASP A 109 -5.75 -17.19 -14.09
N ASN A 110 -6.77 -16.41 -13.79
CA ASN A 110 -8.14 -16.88 -13.55
C ASN A 110 -9.14 -16.41 -14.63
N ALA A 111 -8.68 -15.96 -15.78
CA ALA A 111 -9.51 -15.35 -16.82
C ALA A 111 -10.68 -16.24 -17.26
N ARG A 112 -10.43 -17.57 -17.41
CA ARG A 112 -11.47 -18.54 -17.77
C ARG A 112 -12.54 -18.65 -16.68
N LYS A 113 -12.15 -18.73 -15.42
CA LYS A 113 -13.06 -18.82 -14.28
C LYS A 113 -13.87 -17.55 -14.11
N LEU A 114 -13.24 -16.39 -14.32
CA LEU A 114 -13.86 -15.06 -14.23
C LEU A 114 -14.65 -14.70 -15.50
N LYS A 115 -14.61 -15.51 -16.54
CA LYS A 115 -15.25 -15.27 -17.85
C LYS A 115 -14.77 -13.96 -18.50
N VAL A 116 -13.49 -13.62 -18.32
CA VAL A 116 -12.85 -12.44 -18.89
C VAL A 116 -12.15 -12.82 -20.20
N ASN A 117 -12.43 -12.06 -21.25
CA ASN A 117 -11.73 -12.20 -22.53
C ASN A 117 -10.56 -11.21 -22.57
N LEU A 118 -9.35 -11.69 -22.35
CA LEU A 118 -8.13 -10.88 -22.32
C LEU A 118 -7.78 -10.21 -23.68
N LYS A 119 -8.38 -10.68 -24.78
CA LYS A 119 -8.19 -10.11 -26.11
C LYS A 119 -9.17 -8.97 -26.42
N ASP A 120 -10.19 -8.85 -25.62
CA ASP A 120 -11.20 -7.80 -25.79
C ASP A 120 -10.78 -6.54 -25.02
N SER A 121 -10.46 -5.48 -25.77
CA SER A 121 -10.07 -4.21 -25.20
C SER A 121 -11.14 -3.57 -24.29
N ASN A 122 -12.41 -3.91 -24.52
CA ASN A 122 -13.53 -3.41 -23.71
C ASN A 122 -13.64 -4.12 -22.36
N MET A 123 -12.97 -5.26 -22.18
CA MET A 123 -12.90 -6.02 -20.94
C MET A 123 -11.58 -5.78 -20.15
N LYS A 124 -10.80 -4.79 -20.58
CA LYS A 124 -9.56 -4.44 -19.89
C LYS A 124 -9.88 -3.80 -18.54
N VAL A 125 -9.33 -4.40 -17.49
CA VAL A 125 -9.46 -3.87 -16.12
C VAL A 125 -8.54 -2.68 -15.95
N GLU A 126 -9.11 -1.52 -15.72
CA GLU A 126 -8.39 -0.29 -15.44
C GLU A 126 -8.08 -0.15 -13.93
N ARG A 127 -7.20 0.79 -13.61
CA ARG A 127 -6.83 1.07 -12.22
C ARG A 127 -8.04 1.45 -11.36
N ASP A 128 -8.95 2.23 -11.91
CA ASP A 128 -10.14 2.70 -11.20
C ASP A 128 -11.09 1.54 -10.84
N ASP A 129 -11.15 0.51 -11.68
CA ASP A 129 -11.92 -0.71 -11.39
C ASP A 129 -11.35 -1.47 -10.18
N ILE A 130 -10.02 -1.50 -10.08
CA ILE A 130 -9.30 -2.14 -8.97
C ILE A 130 -9.54 -1.38 -7.66
N LEU A 131 -9.53 -0.05 -7.73
CA LEU A 131 -9.67 0.81 -6.56
C LEU A 131 -11.11 1.01 -6.10
N ALA A 132 -12.09 0.69 -6.94
CA ALA A 132 -13.51 0.82 -6.58
C ALA A 132 -13.87 -0.05 -5.37
N GLY A 133 -14.34 0.58 -4.31
CA GLY A 133 -14.68 -0.06 -3.05
C GLY A 133 -13.49 -0.42 -2.16
N LEU A 134 -12.27 -0.07 -2.54
CA LEU A 134 -11.08 -0.28 -1.72
C LEU A 134 -11.04 0.70 -0.56
N VAL A 135 -10.82 0.18 0.63
CA VAL A 135 -10.47 0.93 1.84
C VAL A 135 -9.07 0.51 2.26
N ALA A 136 -8.14 1.43 2.26
CA ALA A 136 -6.74 1.15 2.59
C ALA A 136 -6.13 2.23 3.48
N VAL A 137 -5.28 1.79 4.40
CA VAL A 137 -4.44 2.66 5.22
C VAL A 137 -2.99 2.22 5.01
N VAL A 138 -2.17 3.14 4.50
CA VAL A 138 -0.77 2.90 4.17
C VAL A 138 0.10 3.68 5.14
N THR A 139 0.87 2.99 5.97
CA THR A 139 1.76 3.62 6.94
C THR A 139 3.20 3.17 6.76
N VAL A 140 4.12 4.11 6.90
CA VAL A 140 5.56 3.83 6.96
C VAL A 140 6.21 4.59 8.10
N ARG A 141 7.26 4.01 8.65
CA ARG A 141 8.16 4.67 9.62
C ARG A 141 9.56 4.69 9.03
N ILE A 142 10.09 5.88 8.90
CA ILE A 142 11.45 6.13 8.42
C ILE A 142 12.09 7.24 9.23
N ALA A 143 13.42 7.19 9.40
CA ALA A 143 14.18 8.30 9.94
C ALA A 143 14.30 9.40 8.87
N GLU A 144 14.16 10.64 9.26
CA GLU A 144 14.37 11.82 8.40
C GLU A 144 13.63 11.75 7.05
N PRO A 145 12.28 11.63 7.06
CA PRO A 145 11.52 11.60 5.82
C PRO A 145 11.66 12.93 5.06
N GLN A 146 11.76 12.84 3.74
CA GLN A 146 11.76 13.98 2.85
C GLN A 146 10.37 14.17 2.26
N PHE A 147 9.80 15.35 2.39
CA PHE A 147 8.49 15.68 1.88
C PHE A 147 8.61 16.62 0.68
N GLN A 148 7.64 16.51 -0.23
CA GLN A 148 7.47 17.47 -1.30
C GLN A 148 6.73 18.70 -0.75
N GLY A 149 7.44 19.83 -0.65
CA GLY A 149 6.90 21.08 -0.14
C GLY A 149 6.90 21.18 1.39
N GLN A 150 6.51 22.34 1.90
CA GLN A 150 6.53 22.68 3.31
C GLN A 150 5.33 22.13 4.12
N THR A 151 4.24 21.78 3.43
CA THR A 151 3.02 21.29 4.06
C THR A 151 3.11 19.85 4.56
N LYS A 152 4.14 19.11 4.12
CA LYS A 152 4.36 17.69 4.45
C LYS A 152 3.21 16.77 4.01
N ASP A 153 2.51 17.15 2.96
CA ASP A 153 1.35 16.41 2.44
C ASP A 153 1.73 15.23 1.58
N VAL A 154 2.94 15.24 1.00
CA VAL A 154 3.41 14.23 0.06
C VAL A 154 4.80 13.76 0.45
N LEU A 155 4.95 12.46 0.68
CA LEU A 155 6.28 11.85 0.92
C LEU A 155 7.08 11.78 -0.38
N GLY A 156 8.30 12.32 -0.35
CA GLY A 156 9.21 12.36 -1.50
C GLY A 156 10.41 11.42 -1.43
N THR A 157 10.62 10.68 -0.33
CA THR A 157 11.77 9.77 -0.17
C THR A 157 11.70 8.64 -1.19
N ALA A 158 12.52 8.72 -2.24
CA ALA A 158 12.44 7.83 -3.40
C ALA A 158 12.65 6.35 -3.07
N GLN A 159 13.50 6.05 -2.11
CA GLN A 159 13.85 4.68 -1.70
C GLN A 159 12.69 3.91 -1.07
N VAL A 160 11.67 4.61 -0.57
CA VAL A 160 10.48 3.98 0.04
C VAL A 160 9.62 3.27 -1.00
N LYS A 161 9.52 3.83 -2.20
CA LYS A 161 8.69 3.26 -3.28
C LYS A 161 9.04 1.81 -3.61
N PRO A 162 10.29 1.45 -3.93
CA PRO A 162 10.64 0.06 -4.22
C PRO A 162 10.47 -0.87 -3.01
N ILE A 163 10.71 -0.40 -1.80
CA ILE A 163 10.52 -1.19 -0.57
C ILE A 163 9.06 -1.58 -0.41
N VAL A 164 8.16 -0.60 -0.46
CA VAL A 164 6.71 -0.84 -0.32
C VAL A 164 6.17 -1.67 -1.47
N SER A 165 6.61 -1.38 -2.70
CA SER A 165 6.21 -2.14 -3.89
C SER A 165 6.60 -3.61 -3.79
N LYS A 166 7.81 -3.92 -3.37
CA LYS A 166 8.31 -5.29 -3.19
C LYS A 166 7.55 -6.05 -2.10
N MET A 167 7.30 -5.43 -0.97
CA MET A 167 6.53 -6.03 0.13
C MET A 167 5.09 -6.31 -0.30
N THR A 168 4.45 -5.36 -0.97
CA THR A 168 3.09 -5.50 -1.49
C THR A 168 3.02 -6.60 -2.55
N ASP A 169 3.93 -6.59 -3.49
CA ASP A 169 4.02 -7.61 -4.55
C ASP A 169 4.09 -9.03 -3.96
N ARG A 170 4.96 -9.25 -3.00
CA ARG A 170 5.13 -10.53 -2.34
C ARG A 170 3.93 -10.92 -1.47
N GLN A 171 3.58 -10.11 -0.48
CA GLN A 171 2.59 -10.47 0.53
C GLN A 171 1.17 -10.43 -0.04
N PHE A 172 0.83 -9.40 -0.79
CA PHE A 172 -0.47 -9.31 -1.45
C PHE A 172 -0.62 -10.38 -2.53
N GLY A 173 0.45 -10.70 -3.25
CA GLY A 173 0.46 -11.79 -4.22
C GLY A 173 0.08 -13.14 -3.60
N GLU A 174 0.60 -13.46 -2.42
CA GLU A 174 0.24 -14.67 -1.67
C GLU A 174 -1.25 -14.69 -1.26
N MET A 175 -1.79 -13.55 -0.91
CA MET A 175 -3.20 -13.40 -0.53
C MET A 175 -4.13 -13.53 -1.73
N ILE A 176 -3.87 -12.79 -2.81
CA ILE A 176 -4.76 -12.74 -3.97
C ILE A 176 -4.72 -14.02 -4.82
N THR A 177 -3.62 -14.75 -4.83
CA THR A 177 -3.53 -16.07 -5.46
C THR A 177 -4.20 -17.17 -4.64
N GLY A 178 -4.52 -16.88 -3.37
CA GLY A 178 -5.09 -17.85 -2.45
C GLY A 178 -4.13 -18.94 -2.00
N SER A 179 -2.81 -18.76 -2.25
CA SER A 179 -1.78 -19.69 -1.79
C SER A 179 -1.62 -19.69 -0.27
N LYS A 180 -1.91 -18.57 0.35
CA LYS A 180 -1.95 -18.44 1.80
C LYS A 180 -3.28 -18.99 2.33
N ARG A 181 -3.18 -19.84 3.37
CA ARG A 181 -4.35 -20.47 3.98
C ARG A 181 -5.40 -19.44 4.44
N GLY A 182 -6.66 -19.68 4.10
CA GLY A 182 -7.79 -18.82 4.49
C GLY A 182 -8.11 -17.68 3.51
N TYR A 183 -7.31 -17.48 2.46
CA TYR A 183 -7.51 -16.37 1.51
C TYR A 183 -8.20 -16.77 0.18
N LYS A 184 -8.26 -18.05 -0.16
CA LYS A 184 -8.74 -18.53 -1.46
C LYS A 184 -10.17 -18.07 -1.79
N GLU A 185 -11.09 -18.19 -0.85
CA GLU A 185 -12.49 -17.80 -1.04
C GLU A 185 -12.63 -16.27 -1.13
N GLN A 186 -11.95 -15.53 -0.26
CA GLN A 186 -11.95 -14.07 -0.26
C GLN A 186 -11.33 -13.50 -1.52
N SER A 187 -10.23 -14.08 -1.97
CA SER A 187 -9.55 -13.74 -3.22
C SER A 187 -10.51 -13.87 -4.42
N GLY A 188 -11.25 -14.97 -4.49
CA GLY A 188 -12.27 -15.18 -5.52
C GLY A 188 -13.33 -14.08 -5.53
N ARG A 189 -13.86 -13.72 -4.36
CA ARG A 189 -14.86 -12.65 -4.24
C ARG A 189 -14.33 -11.28 -4.64
N VAL A 190 -13.09 -10.96 -4.25
CA VAL A 190 -12.44 -9.70 -4.62
C VAL A 190 -12.26 -9.61 -6.14
N LEU A 191 -11.75 -10.66 -6.78
CA LEU A 191 -11.55 -10.68 -8.23
C LEU A 191 -12.88 -10.61 -8.99
N GLU A 192 -13.92 -11.30 -8.54
CA GLU A 192 -15.27 -11.23 -9.13
C GLU A 192 -15.84 -9.81 -9.03
N LYS A 193 -15.65 -9.14 -7.90
CA LYS A 193 -16.07 -7.75 -7.75
C LYS A 193 -15.34 -6.82 -8.72
N ILE A 194 -14.04 -6.98 -8.89
CA ILE A 194 -13.22 -6.11 -9.74
C ILE A 194 -13.60 -6.24 -11.22
N VAL A 195 -13.87 -7.45 -11.68
CA VAL A 195 -14.22 -7.72 -13.09
C VAL A 195 -15.71 -7.58 -13.41
N GLY A 196 -16.57 -7.56 -12.40
CA GLY A 196 -18.01 -7.37 -12.52
C GLY A 196 -18.38 -5.91 -12.55
#